data_609fb9b1493a7708cc3ad8d96aa7581e
#
_entry.id   609fb9b1493a7708cc3ad8d96aa7581e
#
_cell.length_a   1.000
_cell.length_b   1.000
_cell.length_c   1.000
_cell.angle_alpha   90.00
_cell.angle_beta   90.00
_cell.angle_gamma   90.00
#
_symmetry.space_group_name_H-M   'P 1'
#
loop_
_entity.id
_entity.type
_entity.pdbx_description
1 polymer ?
#
loop_
_entity_poly.entity_id
_entity_poly.type
_entity_poly.pdbx_seq_one_letter_code
_entity_poly.pdbx_strand_id
1 'polypeptide(L)'
;MRKPLILSVLPSLLICLAALLWLLWCFIPLLVAIKGLISLLLVAAASRIMWVACPRDIPSSQASPVINSLPDSLSGPLVLVCGDGLEQLFPTQPVCHTAQGCWLRVDNVSELQTVVRMLQAHQPALVGQLAVMYCCLADKHQDEAVLRAGLKTVRQAIRQVTLLTGFPLPVLLNCRFSGPETPWTIVRGNQPFVCPENAPQASLDEWLQTENRLMAFPVLKEAFAFIRQIVINELSKADRVFPPVLPFAVAFRTGAMDSDSQALWPQWLYQCTCLQLSVSEGSAVPASLFADPLLALLTPYTAPMPGGKTGRRATALLLCCALAALAFSVANNQRLIQQIGGDLARWHAIPMGHTAPKAQSLSVLKRDALLLERWQRQGEPQRYGLGLYTGQRLWLALQQAIDGYVPPSAPTSPAPQTIRLDALSLFDTGQWRLKSGSPLQQTPRTRCRQTSPARARCSASG
;
A
#
# COMPACT_ATOMS: atom_id res chain seq x y z
N MET A 1 26.35 10.33 2.02
CA MET A 1 25.90 9.08 2.65
C MET A 1 24.58 8.61 2.02
N ARG A 2 24.63 7.86 0.89
CA ARG A 2 23.47 7.52 0.02
C ARG A 2 22.94 6.07 0.22
N LYS A 3 23.13 5.46 1.41
CA LYS A 3 23.01 4.02 1.58
C LYS A 3 21.65 3.43 2.00
N PRO A 4 20.68 4.11 2.68
CA PRO A 4 19.62 3.35 3.32
C PRO A 4 18.47 2.91 2.39
N LEU A 5 18.09 3.68 1.37
CA LEU A 5 16.94 3.34 0.51
C LEU A 5 17.29 2.27 -0.53
N ILE A 6 18.49 2.34 -1.11
CA ILE A 6 19.01 1.30 -2.01
C ILE A 6 19.23 0.01 -1.20
N LEU A 7 19.70 0.11 0.05
CA LEU A 7 19.95 -1.04 0.91
C LEU A 7 18.67 -1.78 1.30
N SER A 8 17.51 -1.13 1.35
CA SER A 8 16.23 -1.79 1.71
C SER A 8 15.51 -2.43 0.50
N VAL A 9 15.66 -1.86 -0.70
CA VAL A 9 15.01 -2.37 -1.93
C VAL A 9 15.86 -3.41 -2.63
N LEU A 10 17.19 -3.28 -2.57
CA LEU A 10 18.15 -4.18 -3.19
C LEU A 10 17.98 -5.65 -2.77
N PRO A 11 17.93 -5.99 -1.45
CA PRO A 11 17.78 -7.38 -1.04
C PRO A 11 16.45 -7.99 -1.48
N SER A 12 15.35 -7.23 -1.43
CA SER A 12 14.05 -7.74 -1.87
C SER A 12 14.01 -8.02 -3.38
N LEU A 13 14.63 -7.17 -4.20
CA LEU A 13 14.73 -7.35 -5.65
C LEU A 13 15.64 -8.53 -5.99
N LEU A 14 16.77 -8.70 -5.31
CA LEU A 14 17.67 -9.84 -5.47
C LEU A 14 17.00 -11.17 -5.10
N ILE A 15 16.28 -11.20 -3.98
CA ILE A 15 15.53 -12.40 -3.55
C ILE A 15 14.45 -12.76 -4.56
N CYS A 16 13.69 -11.76 -5.06
CA CYS A 16 12.68 -12.01 -6.10
C CYS A 16 13.28 -12.52 -7.41
N LEU A 17 14.41 -11.94 -7.83
CA LEU A 17 15.12 -12.39 -9.03
C LEU A 17 15.65 -13.83 -8.86
N ALA A 18 16.25 -14.12 -7.70
CA ALA A 18 16.73 -15.46 -7.38
C ALA A 18 15.60 -16.51 -7.38
N ALA A 19 14.42 -16.16 -6.80
CA ALA A 19 13.26 -17.03 -6.80
C ALA A 19 12.72 -17.31 -8.21
N LEU A 20 12.68 -16.30 -9.09
CA LEU A 20 12.26 -16.47 -10.49
C LEU A 20 13.24 -17.32 -11.28
N LEU A 21 14.54 -17.11 -11.10
CA LEU A 21 15.59 -17.91 -11.74
C LEU A 21 15.54 -19.37 -11.24
N TRP A 22 15.38 -19.57 -9.94
CA TRP A 22 15.22 -20.91 -9.36
C TRP A 22 14.00 -21.63 -9.93
N LEU A 23 12.84 -20.98 -10.03
CA LEU A 23 11.63 -21.54 -10.64
C LEU A 23 11.89 -21.94 -12.12
N LEU A 24 12.52 -21.05 -12.89
CA LEU A 24 12.81 -21.26 -14.31
C LEU A 24 13.73 -22.47 -14.54
N TRP A 25 14.80 -22.56 -13.74
CA TRP A 25 15.80 -23.62 -13.96
C TRP A 25 15.41 -24.99 -13.41
N CYS A 26 14.72 -25.01 -12.26
CA CYS A 26 14.40 -26.26 -11.55
C CYS A 26 13.08 -26.89 -11.97
N PHE A 27 12.06 -26.08 -12.29
CA PHE A 27 10.69 -26.61 -12.49
C PHE A 27 10.22 -26.58 -13.94
N ILE A 28 10.62 -25.60 -14.73
CA ILE A 28 10.10 -25.43 -16.09
C ILE A 28 10.91 -26.26 -17.09
N PRO A 29 10.31 -27.22 -17.81
CA PRO A 29 11.01 -28.08 -18.78
C PRO A 29 11.14 -27.37 -20.14
N LEU A 30 12.01 -26.35 -20.24
CA LEU A 30 12.33 -25.63 -21.47
C LEU A 30 13.76 -26.00 -21.95
N LEU A 31 14.01 -25.79 -23.24
CA LEU A 31 15.34 -25.90 -23.83
C LEU A 31 16.32 -24.95 -23.12
N VAL A 32 17.55 -25.39 -22.90
CA VAL A 32 18.59 -24.62 -22.19
C VAL A 32 18.81 -23.24 -22.83
N ALA A 33 18.79 -23.15 -24.16
CA ALA A 33 18.91 -21.87 -24.87
C ALA A 33 17.79 -20.89 -24.54
N ILE A 34 16.53 -21.38 -24.45
CA ILE A 34 15.37 -20.54 -24.10
C ILE A 34 15.47 -20.11 -22.65
N LYS A 35 15.86 -20.98 -21.72
CA LYS A 35 16.11 -20.61 -20.30
C LYS A 35 17.18 -19.56 -20.19
N GLY A 36 18.27 -19.66 -20.96
CA GLY A 36 19.32 -18.65 -20.99
C GLY A 36 18.81 -17.28 -21.44
N LEU A 37 18.01 -17.25 -22.52
CA LEU A 37 17.41 -16.01 -23.02
C LEU A 37 16.47 -15.35 -22.00
N ILE A 38 15.58 -16.13 -21.38
CA ILE A 38 14.65 -15.62 -20.36
C ILE A 38 15.43 -15.13 -19.14
N SER A 39 16.48 -15.83 -18.71
CA SER A 39 17.33 -15.39 -17.60
C SER A 39 17.99 -14.05 -17.89
N LEU A 40 18.50 -13.87 -19.12
CA LEU A 40 19.11 -12.60 -19.54
C LEU A 40 18.08 -11.45 -19.53
N LEU A 41 16.87 -11.69 -20.03
CA LEU A 41 15.78 -10.70 -20.02
C LEU A 41 15.37 -10.33 -18.57
N LEU A 42 15.29 -11.29 -17.65
CA LEU A 42 14.96 -11.03 -16.24
C LEU A 42 16.05 -10.18 -15.56
N VAL A 43 17.33 -10.50 -15.82
CA VAL A 43 18.46 -9.73 -15.27
C VAL A 43 18.47 -8.31 -15.88
N ALA A 44 18.24 -8.17 -17.18
CA ALA A 44 18.17 -6.87 -17.85
C ALA A 44 16.99 -6.01 -17.30
N ALA A 45 15.82 -6.63 -17.09
CA ALA A 45 14.68 -5.96 -16.49
C ALA A 45 14.97 -5.52 -15.05
N ALA A 46 15.58 -6.38 -14.23
CA ALA A 46 15.97 -6.06 -12.87
C ALA A 46 17.02 -4.92 -12.83
N SER A 47 18.00 -4.95 -13.73
CA SER A 47 19.02 -3.88 -13.88
C SER A 47 18.37 -2.56 -14.29
N ARG A 48 17.40 -2.59 -15.21
CA ARG A 48 16.67 -1.39 -15.63
C ARG A 48 15.82 -0.83 -14.49
N ILE A 49 15.14 -1.67 -13.73
CA ILE A 49 14.37 -1.24 -12.54
C ILE A 49 15.32 -0.59 -11.54
N MET A 50 16.48 -1.19 -11.29
CA MET A 50 17.50 -0.64 -10.41
C MET A 50 18.02 0.71 -10.92
N TRP A 51 18.30 0.84 -12.22
CA TRP A 51 18.78 2.08 -12.82
C TRP A 51 17.76 3.22 -12.77
N VAL A 52 16.46 2.90 -12.95
CA VAL A 52 15.34 3.86 -12.82
C VAL A 52 15.09 4.22 -11.35
N ALA A 53 15.25 3.27 -10.43
CA ALA A 53 15.10 3.48 -8.98
C ALA A 53 16.32 4.20 -8.36
N CYS A 54 17.46 4.22 -9.07
CA CYS A 54 18.63 4.98 -8.62
C CYS A 54 18.32 6.48 -8.72
N PRO A 55 18.36 7.23 -7.60
CA PRO A 55 18.09 8.67 -7.64
C PRO A 55 19.13 9.32 -8.55
N ARG A 56 18.65 9.95 -9.64
CA ARG A 56 19.48 10.83 -10.45
C ARG A 56 19.92 11.98 -9.59
N ASP A 57 21.16 12.43 -9.75
CA ASP A 57 21.70 13.58 -9.04
C ASP A 57 20.75 14.77 -9.25
N ILE A 58 20.03 15.13 -8.20
CA ILE A 58 19.25 16.36 -8.18
C ILE A 58 20.31 17.47 -8.05
N PRO A 59 20.34 18.42 -8.99
CA PRO A 59 21.25 19.56 -8.84
C PRO A 59 21.01 20.15 -7.47
N SER A 60 22.10 20.46 -6.75
CA SER A 60 22.08 21.05 -5.42
C SER A 60 21.40 22.41 -5.48
N SER A 61 20.08 22.42 -5.35
CA SER A 61 19.27 23.63 -5.23
C SER A 61 19.51 24.25 -3.85
N GLN A 62 19.23 25.54 -3.72
CA GLN A 62 19.40 26.36 -2.51
C GLN A 62 18.71 25.80 -1.24
N ALA A 63 17.83 24.82 -1.37
CA ALA A 63 17.19 24.11 -0.24
C ALA A 63 18.13 23.17 0.54
N SER A 64 19.35 22.93 0.03
CA SER A 64 20.35 22.05 0.65
C SER A 64 20.78 22.46 2.07
N PRO A 65 21.05 23.74 2.37
CA PRO A 65 21.49 24.15 3.72
C PRO A 65 20.40 24.02 4.77
N VAL A 66 19.14 24.21 4.38
CA VAL A 66 17.98 24.16 5.29
C VAL A 66 17.72 22.72 5.78
N ILE A 67 17.87 21.74 4.91
CA ILE A 67 17.66 20.33 5.26
C ILE A 67 18.79 19.83 6.16
N ASN A 68 20.00 20.34 5.99
CA ASN A 68 21.14 19.97 6.84
C ASN A 68 21.04 20.54 8.27
N SER A 69 20.17 21.53 8.52
CA SER A 69 19.90 22.05 9.86
C SER A 69 18.86 21.25 10.63
N LEU A 70 18.19 20.29 9.97
CA LEU A 70 17.24 19.40 10.64
C LEU A 70 17.98 18.32 11.46
N PRO A 71 17.51 17.99 12.67
CA PRO A 71 18.07 16.90 13.45
C PRO A 71 17.82 15.54 12.77
N ASP A 72 18.73 14.59 12.96
CA ASP A 72 18.64 13.25 12.38
C ASP A 72 17.43 12.45 12.88
N SER A 73 16.86 12.82 14.03
CA SER A 73 15.67 12.24 14.62
C SER A 73 14.80 13.32 15.26
N LEU A 74 13.52 13.34 14.89
CA LEU A 74 12.50 14.18 15.50
C LEU A 74 11.57 13.30 16.34
N SER A 75 11.23 13.75 17.53
CA SER A 75 10.26 13.10 18.42
C SER A 75 8.80 13.35 17.97
N GLY A 76 8.58 14.31 17.06
CA GLY A 76 7.26 14.74 16.61
C GLY A 76 7.16 14.91 15.08
N PRO A 77 6.05 15.45 14.59
CA PRO A 77 5.83 15.67 13.16
C PRO A 77 6.76 16.74 12.58
N LEU A 78 7.12 16.57 11.32
CA LEU A 78 7.76 17.58 10.49
C LEU A 78 6.73 18.19 9.55
N VAL A 79 6.38 19.45 9.77
CA VAL A 79 5.35 20.15 9.02
C VAL A 79 5.99 21.08 7.99
N LEU A 80 5.72 20.83 6.71
CA LEU A 80 6.11 21.71 5.61
C LEU A 80 5.08 22.85 5.52
N VAL A 81 5.53 24.07 5.78
CA VAL A 81 4.68 25.25 5.81
C VAL A 81 4.83 26.01 4.50
N CYS A 82 3.72 26.24 3.81
CA CYS A 82 3.68 27.00 2.57
C CYS A 82 2.44 27.93 2.54
N GLY A 83 2.42 28.90 1.63
CA GLY A 83 1.32 29.84 1.48
C GLY A 83 1.70 31.26 1.82
N ASP A 84 0.75 32.00 2.40
CA ASP A 84 0.87 33.43 2.66
C ASP A 84 1.57 33.74 3.98
N GLY A 85 2.25 34.89 4.06
CA GLY A 85 2.79 35.42 5.30
C GLY A 85 3.92 34.66 5.94
N LEU A 86 4.63 33.85 5.15
CA LEU A 86 5.76 33.04 5.63
C LEU A 86 6.89 33.87 6.26
N GLU A 87 7.10 35.10 5.80
CA GLU A 87 8.11 36.01 6.36
C GLU A 87 7.81 36.40 7.81
N GLN A 88 6.53 36.52 8.16
CA GLN A 88 6.11 36.78 9.54
C GLN A 88 6.26 35.54 10.42
N LEU A 89 5.97 34.34 9.86
CA LEU A 89 6.09 33.07 10.56
C LEU A 89 7.54 32.66 10.78
N PHE A 90 8.43 32.99 9.84
CA PHE A 90 9.84 32.63 9.84
C PHE A 90 10.72 33.86 9.62
N PRO A 91 10.85 34.75 10.63
CA PRO A 91 11.56 36.01 10.44
C PRO A 91 13.07 35.84 10.26
N THR A 92 13.68 34.85 10.88
CA THR A 92 15.14 34.69 10.91
C THR A 92 15.64 33.36 10.36
N GLN A 93 14.92 32.29 10.63
CA GLN A 93 15.34 30.93 10.25
C GLN A 93 14.22 30.20 9.50
N PRO A 94 14.54 29.42 8.48
CA PRO A 94 13.55 28.67 7.74
C PRO A 94 13.01 27.45 8.49
N VAL A 95 13.54 27.15 9.67
CA VAL A 95 13.16 26.03 10.53
C VAL A 95 12.81 26.55 11.92
N CYS A 96 11.66 26.19 12.41
CA CYS A 96 11.22 26.47 13.78
C CYS A 96 11.04 25.16 14.54
N HIS A 97 11.84 24.96 15.59
CA HIS A 97 11.75 23.79 16.46
C HIS A 97 10.86 24.09 17.65
N THR A 98 9.93 23.20 17.93
CA THR A 98 9.12 23.22 19.14
C THR A 98 9.28 21.90 19.91
N ALA A 99 8.82 21.86 21.16
CA ALA A 99 8.87 20.64 21.96
C ALA A 99 8.03 19.49 21.36
N GLN A 100 7.07 19.79 20.50
CA GLN A 100 6.11 18.85 19.94
C GLN A 100 6.40 18.45 18.49
N GLY A 101 7.32 19.15 17.80
CA GLY A 101 7.62 18.91 16.40
C GLY A 101 8.44 20.03 15.76
N CYS A 102 8.47 20.04 14.45
CA CYS A 102 9.26 20.98 13.68
C CYS A 102 8.44 21.59 12.53
N TRP A 103 8.56 22.91 12.33
CA TRP A 103 8.01 23.65 11.22
C TRP A 103 9.12 23.99 10.23
N LEU A 104 8.92 23.65 8.96
CA LEU A 104 9.89 23.90 7.87
C LEU A 104 9.24 24.80 6.82
N ARG A 105 9.84 25.97 6.58
CA ARG A 105 9.41 26.93 5.57
C ARG A 105 9.66 26.39 4.16
N VAL A 106 8.66 26.51 3.30
CA VAL A 106 8.74 26.24 1.86
C VAL A 106 8.18 27.45 1.14
N ASP A 107 9.06 28.25 0.53
CA ASP A 107 8.69 29.54 -0.05
C ASP A 107 7.68 29.44 -1.19
N ASN A 108 7.83 28.38 -1.99
CA ASN A 108 6.93 28.17 -3.11
C ASN A 108 6.28 26.78 -3.03
N VAL A 109 4.97 26.74 -3.21
CA VAL A 109 4.19 25.49 -3.23
C VAL A 109 4.73 24.48 -4.28
N SER A 110 5.24 24.98 -5.41
CA SER A 110 5.86 24.12 -6.43
C SER A 110 7.13 23.40 -5.96
N GLU A 111 7.80 23.90 -4.94
CA GLU A 111 9.04 23.34 -4.39
C GLU A 111 8.78 22.21 -3.38
N LEU A 112 7.55 22.05 -2.90
CA LEU A 112 7.18 20.97 -1.99
C LEU A 112 7.67 19.61 -2.45
N GLN A 113 7.55 19.32 -3.74
CA GLN A 113 8.03 18.07 -4.32
C GLN A 113 9.55 17.93 -4.23
N THR A 114 10.27 19.01 -4.47
CA THR A 114 11.75 19.04 -4.43
C THR A 114 12.24 18.85 -3.00
N VAL A 115 11.63 19.56 -2.04
CA VAL A 115 11.96 19.44 -0.60
C VAL A 115 11.75 18.01 -0.13
N VAL A 116 10.61 17.39 -0.47
CA VAL A 116 10.33 16.00 -0.08
C VAL A 116 11.31 15.02 -0.73
N ARG A 117 11.68 15.21 -1.99
CA ARG A 117 12.73 14.38 -2.62
C ARG A 117 14.08 14.50 -1.92
N MET A 118 14.44 15.71 -1.52
CA MET A 118 15.69 15.93 -0.76
C MET A 118 15.62 15.27 0.62
N LEU A 119 14.48 15.40 1.33
CA LEU A 119 14.25 14.70 2.60
C LEU A 119 14.35 13.18 2.43
N GLN A 120 13.77 12.62 1.37
CA GLN A 120 13.89 11.20 1.06
C GLN A 120 15.35 10.78 0.80
N ALA A 121 16.15 11.65 0.20
CA ALA A 121 17.55 11.36 -0.11
C ALA A 121 18.47 11.49 1.09
N HIS A 122 18.27 12.49 1.97
CA HIS A 122 19.17 12.82 3.08
C HIS A 122 18.69 12.24 4.42
N GLN A 123 17.38 12.34 4.71
CA GLN A 123 16.78 11.95 5.99
C GLN A 123 15.49 11.14 5.79
N PRO A 124 15.58 9.92 5.23
CA PRO A 124 14.40 9.11 4.90
C PRO A 124 13.54 8.74 6.12
N ALA A 125 14.11 8.74 7.32
CA ALA A 125 13.39 8.49 8.56
C ALA A 125 12.30 9.53 8.84
N LEU A 126 12.54 10.80 8.45
CA LEU A 126 11.60 11.90 8.68
C LEU A 126 10.42 11.90 7.70
N VAL A 127 10.52 11.19 6.58
CA VAL A 127 9.46 11.16 5.56
C VAL A 127 8.15 10.59 6.11
N GLY A 128 8.23 9.63 7.02
CA GLY A 128 7.05 9.08 7.71
C GLY A 128 6.35 10.04 8.67
N GLN A 129 7.02 11.13 9.06
CA GLN A 129 6.53 12.13 10.00
C GLN A 129 6.08 13.42 9.31
N LEU A 130 6.02 13.42 7.96
CA LEU A 130 5.67 14.59 7.17
C LEU A 130 4.18 14.93 7.26
N ALA A 131 3.91 16.24 7.43
CA ALA A 131 2.61 16.86 7.20
C ALA A 131 2.80 18.15 6.38
N VAL A 132 1.75 18.66 5.78
CA VAL A 132 1.78 19.91 5.02
C VAL A 132 0.82 20.90 5.68
N MET A 133 1.27 22.13 5.92
CA MET A 133 0.42 23.22 6.37
C MET A 133 0.36 24.31 5.30
N TYR A 134 -0.84 24.65 4.90
CA TYR A 134 -1.08 25.79 4.01
C TYR A 134 -1.59 26.98 4.83
N CYS A 135 -0.86 28.08 4.74
CA CYS A 135 -1.23 29.34 5.37
C CYS A 135 -2.04 30.20 4.38
N CYS A 136 -3.22 30.63 4.79
CA CYS A 136 -4.11 31.48 4.00
C CYS A 136 -4.38 32.76 4.76
N LEU A 137 -3.97 33.88 4.19
CA LEU A 137 -4.28 35.24 4.66
C LEU A 137 -5.29 35.87 3.72
N ALA A 138 -6.59 35.74 4.04
CA ALA A 138 -7.67 36.24 3.18
C ALA A 138 -7.63 37.76 3.00
N ASP A 139 -7.00 38.47 3.93
CA ASP A 139 -6.76 39.92 3.89
C ASP A 139 -5.71 40.37 2.86
N LYS A 140 -4.92 39.44 2.32
CA LYS A 140 -3.93 39.73 1.28
C LYS A 140 -4.44 39.51 -0.14
N HIS A 141 -5.60 38.89 -0.30
CA HIS A 141 -6.19 38.57 -1.58
C HIS A 141 -7.32 39.53 -1.91
N GLN A 142 -7.30 40.12 -3.10
CA GLN A 142 -8.37 41.01 -3.59
C GLN A 142 -9.29 40.25 -4.57
N ASP A 143 -8.79 39.20 -5.24
CA ASP A 143 -9.54 38.44 -6.24
C ASP A 143 -9.68 36.98 -5.81
N GLU A 144 -10.91 36.52 -5.73
CA GLU A 144 -11.26 35.13 -5.40
C GLU A 144 -10.74 34.14 -6.45
N ALA A 145 -10.69 34.50 -7.73
CA ALA A 145 -10.20 33.63 -8.78
C ALA A 145 -8.69 33.34 -8.61
N VAL A 146 -7.93 34.35 -8.19
CA VAL A 146 -6.49 34.20 -7.91
C VAL A 146 -6.27 33.27 -6.71
N LEU A 147 -7.03 33.46 -5.62
CA LEU A 147 -6.97 32.58 -4.45
C LEU A 147 -7.31 31.12 -4.84
N ARG A 148 -8.38 30.91 -5.60
CA ARG A 148 -8.77 29.58 -6.08
C ARG A 148 -7.72 28.93 -6.98
N ALA A 149 -7.06 29.70 -7.86
CA ALA A 149 -5.96 29.22 -8.68
C ALA A 149 -4.76 28.80 -7.82
N GLY A 150 -4.41 29.58 -6.79
CA GLY A 150 -3.39 29.21 -5.80
C GLY A 150 -3.71 27.88 -5.09
N LEU A 151 -4.94 27.73 -4.60
CA LEU A 151 -5.41 26.51 -3.94
C LEU A 151 -5.37 25.27 -4.88
N LYS A 152 -5.67 25.46 -6.16
CA LYS A 152 -5.52 24.41 -7.18
C LYS A 152 -4.05 23.98 -7.32
N THR A 153 -3.11 24.91 -7.27
CA THR A 153 -1.66 24.61 -7.31
C THR A 153 -1.25 23.83 -6.06
N VAL A 154 -1.73 24.21 -4.88
CA VAL A 154 -1.52 23.47 -3.61
C VAL A 154 -2.02 22.03 -3.74
N ARG A 155 -3.23 21.82 -4.27
CA ARG A 155 -3.80 20.48 -4.47
C ARG A 155 -2.94 19.63 -5.41
N GLN A 156 -2.41 20.24 -6.49
CA GLN A 156 -1.50 19.56 -7.40
C GLN A 156 -0.18 19.15 -6.73
N ALA A 157 0.43 20.07 -5.96
CA ALA A 157 1.67 19.81 -5.23
C ALA A 157 1.50 18.70 -4.18
N ILE A 158 0.43 18.74 -3.39
CA ILE A 158 0.10 17.69 -2.40
C ILE A 158 -0.04 16.32 -3.09
N ARG A 159 -0.71 16.29 -4.25
CA ARG A 159 -0.83 15.05 -5.05
C ARG A 159 0.53 14.50 -5.47
N GLN A 160 1.39 15.37 -5.98
CA GLN A 160 2.73 14.96 -6.42
C GLN A 160 3.54 14.41 -5.24
N VAL A 161 3.46 15.07 -4.08
CA VAL A 161 4.13 14.60 -2.86
C VAL A 161 3.55 13.27 -2.39
N THR A 162 2.23 13.10 -2.41
CA THR A 162 1.56 11.83 -2.08
C THR A 162 2.02 10.68 -2.99
N LEU A 163 2.22 10.96 -4.28
CA LEU A 163 2.76 9.96 -5.22
C LEU A 163 4.21 9.59 -4.92
N LEU A 164 5.02 10.56 -4.49
CA LEU A 164 6.43 10.34 -4.11
C LEU A 164 6.56 9.54 -2.81
N THR A 165 5.82 9.93 -1.79
CA THR A 165 5.87 9.28 -0.48
C THR A 165 5.17 7.93 -0.48
N GLY A 166 4.16 7.74 -1.34
CA GLY A 166 3.34 6.53 -1.43
C GLY A 166 2.23 6.43 -0.38
N PHE A 167 2.03 7.46 0.45
CA PHE A 167 0.94 7.56 1.42
C PHE A 167 0.35 8.98 1.43
N PRO A 168 -0.94 9.14 1.82
CA PRO A 168 -1.55 10.45 1.95
C PRO A 168 -0.94 11.19 3.13
N LEU A 169 -0.51 12.44 2.89
CA LEU A 169 -0.01 13.31 3.95
C LEU A 169 -1.17 14.04 4.64
N PRO A 170 -1.12 14.19 5.97
CA PRO A 170 -2.02 15.09 6.68
C PRO A 170 -1.84 16.52 6.17
N VAL A 171 -2.95 17.17 5.82
CA VAL A 171 -2.96 18.57 5.36
C VAL A 171 -3.62 19.43 6.42
N LEU A 172 -2.92 20.45 6.86
CA LEU A 172 -3.40 21.44 7.81
C LEU A 172 -3.69 22.74 7.07
N LEU A 173 -4.75 23.43 7.49
CA LEU A 173 -5.01 24.80 7.09
C LEU A 173 -4.74 25.71 8.29
N ASN A 174 -4.00 26.77 8.05
CA ASN A 174 -3.76 27.84 9.03
C ASN A 174 -4.25 29.16 8.41
N CYS A 175 -5.39 29.67 8.92
CA CYS A 175 -6.03 30.85 8.37
C CYS A 175 -6.03 31.98 9.42
N ARG A 176 -5.71 33.20 8.99
CA ARG A 176 -5.76 34.38 9.82
C ARG A 176 -6.61 35.43 9.14
N PHE A 177 -7.37 36.14 9.95
CA PHE A 177 -8.33 37.15 9.50
C PHE A 177 -8.19 38.40 10.35
N SER A 178 -8.41 39.56 9.75
CA SER A 178 -8.56 40.81 10.49
C SER A 178 -9.85 40.78 11.29
N GLY A 179 -9.81 41.36 12.51
CA GLY A 179 -10.98 41.40 13.38
C GLY A 179 -10.62 41.49 14.85
N PRO A 180 -11.61 41.31 15.76
CA PRO A 180 -11.35 41.24 17.18
C PRO A 180 -10.38 40.11 17.52
N GLU A 181 -9.51 40.32 18.51
CA GLU A 181 -8.57 39.29 18.91
C GLU A 181 -9.27 38.07 19.48
N THR A 182 -8.95 36.91 18.91
CA THR A 182 -9.42 35.61 19.37
C THR A 182 -8.26 34.63 19.53
N PRO A 183 -8.37 33.67 20.43
CA PRO A 183 -7.43 32.57 20.47
C PRO A 183 -7.56 31.67 19.23
N TRP A 184 -6.61 30.75 19.05
CA TRP A 184 -6.71 29.75 17.98
C TRP A 184 -7.95 28.89 18.15
N THR A 185 -8.81 28.91 17.14
CA THR A 185 -9.92 27.97 16.99
C THR A 185 -9.54 26.89 16.05
N ILE A 186 -9.62 25.63 16.47
CA ILE A 186 -9.24 24.47 15.68
C ILE A 186 -10.48 23.62 15.44
N VAL A 187 -10.71 23.26 14.18
CA VAL A 187 -11.79 22.37 13.77
C VAL A 187 -11.19 21.10 13.22
N ARG A 188 -11.52 19.97 13.85
CA ARG A 188 -11.17 18.63 13.39
C ARG A 188 -12.45 17.81 13.23
N GLY A 189 -12.70 17.35 12.01
CA GLY A 189 -14.01 16.76 11.70
C GLY A 189 -15.12 17.79 11.88
N ASN A 190 -16.03 17.56 12.82
CA ASN A 190 -17.16 18.44 13.10
C ASN A 190 -17.12 19.08 14.50
N GLN A 191 -15.97 18.98 15.18
CA GLN A 191 -15.82 19.47 16.56
C GLN A 191 -14.88 20.67 16.59
N PRO A 192 -15.39 21.90 16.82
CA PRO A 192 -14.59 23.08 17.07
C PRO A 192 -14.12 23.10 18.54
N PHE A 193 -12.87 23.43 18.75
CA PHE A 193 -12.31 23.70 20.06
C PHE A 193 -11.37 24.90 20.00
N VAL A 194 -11.24 25.57 21.13
CA VAL A 194 -10.46 26.79 21.27
C VAL A 194 -9.24 26.51 22.12
N CYS A 195 -8.10 27.05 21.70
CA CYS A 195 -6.84 26.93 22.40
C CYS A 195 -6.37 28.33 22.86
N PRO A 196 -6.74 28.77 24.05
CA PRO A 196 -6.21 30.00 24.62
C PRO A 196 -4.72 29.83 24.93
N GLU A 197 -3.94 30.93 24.84
CA GLU A 197 -2.48 30.85 25.00
C GLU A 197 -2.04 30.41 26.42
N ASN A 198 -2.84 30.72 27.45
CA ASN A 198 -2.50 30.45 28.85
C ASN A 198 -3.56 29.62 29.59
N ALA A 199 -4.42 28.91 28.87
CA ALA A 199 -5.47 28.12 29.47
C ALA A 199 -5.59 26.77 28.77
N PRO A 200 -6.18 25.77 29.42
CA PRO A 200 -6.43 24.47 28.76
C PRO A 200 -7.40 24.66 27.59
N GLN A 201 -7.35 23.67 26.68
CA GLN A 201 -8.26 23.57 25.56
C GLN A 201 -9.70 23.51 26.05
N ALA A 202 -10.58 24.34 25.48
CA ALA A 202 -12.00 24.41 25.79
C ALA A 202 -12.88 24.17 24.55
N SER A 203 -14.12 23.78 24.74
CA SER A 203 -15.07 23.77 23.64
C SER A 203 -15.40 25.24 23.21
N LEU A 204 -15.78 25.40 21.94
CA LEU A 204 -16.14 26.74 21.45
C LEU A 204 -17.31 27.33 22.27
N ASP A 205 -18.30 26.50 22.61
CA ASP A 205 -19.49 26.94 23.37
C ASP A 205 -19.13 27.38 24.79
N GLU A 206 -18.25 26.66 25.46
CA GLU A 206 -17.74 26.98 26.79
C GLU A 206 -16.92 28.28 26.76
N TRP A 207 -16.09 28.44 25.73
CA TRP A 207 -15.32 29.70 25.59
C TRP A 207 -16.21 30.91 25.33
N LEU A 208 -17.29 30.76 24.56
CA LEU A 208 -18.23 31.85 24.25
C LEU A 208 -19.07 32.29 25.45
N GLN A 209 -19.30 31.43 26.44
CA GLN A 209 -20.04 31.76 27.66
C GLN A 209 -19.28 32.73 28.57
N THR A 210 -18.01 32.95 28.36
CA THR A 210 -17.19 33.87 29.13
C THR A 210 -17.48 35.32 28.69
N GLU A 211 -17.52 36.25 29.62
CA GLU A 211 -17.89 37.64 29.39
C GLU A 211 -17.16 38.31 28.22
N ASN A 212 -17.87 39.17 27.48
CA ASN A 212 -17.40 39.96 26.33
C ASN A 212 -16.96 39.19 25.07
N ARG A 213 -17.15 37.86 24.97
CA ARG A 213 -16.71 37.07 23.80
C ARG A 213 -17.79 36.87 22.75
N LEU A 214 -19.04 37.16 23.09
CA LEU A 214 -20.18 37.05 22.17
C LEU A 214 -20.03 37.94 20.92
N MET A 215 -19.35 39.09 21.04
CA MET A 215 -19.08 39.96 19.88
C MET A 215 -18.10 39.35 18.88
N ALA A 216 -17.24 38.45 19.29
CA ALA A 216 -16.33 37.74 18.39
C ALA A 216 -17.01 36.59 17.60
N PHE A 217 -18.16 36.11 18.10
CA PHE A 217 -18.84 34.96 17.51
C PHE A 217 -19.28 35.15 16.04
N PRO A 218 -19.93 36.26 15.66
CA PRO A 218 -20.31 36.51 14.27
C PRO A 218 -19.10 36.48 13.33
N VAL A 219 -17.99 37.09 13.75
CA VAL A 219 -16.76 37.16 12.97
C VAL A 219 -16.13 35.78 12.84
N LEU A 220 -16.03 34.99 13.91
CA LEU A 220 -15.53 33.62 13.87
C LEU A 220 -16.41 32.69 13.01
N LYS A 221 -17.73 32.84 13.11
CA LYS A 221 -18.69 32.09 12.29
C LYS A 221 -18.47 32.35 10.80
N GLU A 222 -18.36 33.63 10.43
CA GLU A 222 -18.15 34.01 9.04
C GLU A 222 -16.74 33.66 8.56
N ALA A 223 -15.71 33.72 9.40
CA ALA A 223 -14.37 33.24 9.08
C ALA A 223 -14.39 31.74 8.74
N PHE A 224 -15.10 30.94 9.54
CA PHE A 224 -15.25 29.52 9.23
C PHE A 224 -16.10 29.28 7.97
N ALA A 225 -17.15 30.09 7.74
CA ALA A 225 -17.96 30.03 6.53
C ALA A 225 -17.11 30.34 5.28
N PHE A 226 -16.27 31.36 5.32
CA PHE A 226 -15.32 31.72 4.26
C PHE A 226 -14.35 30.55 3.98
N ILE A 227 -13.71 30.02 5.02
CA ILE A 227 -12.79 28.88 4.87
C ILE A 227 -13.51 27.70 4.20
N ARG A 228 -14.73 27.37 4.65
CA ARG A 228 -15.50 26.25 4.12
C ARG A 228 -15.90 26.46 2.66
N GLN A 229 -16.40 27.66 2.32
CA GLN A 229 -16.96 27.92 0.98
C GLN A 229 -15.89 28.19 -0.07
N ILE A 230 -14.78 28.80 0.29
CA ILE A 230 -13.72 29.15 -0.64
C ILE A 230 -12.57 28.14 -0.57
N VAL A 231 -11.97 27.97 0.61
CA VAL A 231 -10.73 27.20 0.73
C VAL A 231 -10.99 25.70 0.68
N ILE A 232 -11.84 25.18 1.57
CA ILE A 232 -12.10 23.74 1.64
C ILE A 232 -12.84 23.25 0.39
N ASN A 233 -13.81 24.02 -0.09
CA ASN A 233 -14.55 23.66 -1.30
C ASN A 233 -13.63 23.52 -2.51
N GLU A 234 -12.65 24.42 -2.69
CA GLU A 234 -11.69 24.33 -3.79
C GLU A 234 -10.74 23.14 -3.63
N LEU A 235 -10.25 22.88 -2.42
CA LEU A 235 -9.37 21.73 -2.13
C LEU A 235 -10.11 20.39 -2.27
N SER A 236 -11.40 20.35 -1.93
CA SER A 236 -12.23 19.13 -1.97
C SER A 236 -12.82 18.81 -3.34
N LYS A 237 -12.70 19.72 -4.33
CA LYS A 237 -13.16 19.44 -5.67
C LYS A 237 -12.50 18.20 -6.26
N ALA A 238 -13.32 17.24 -6.66
CA ALA A 238 -12.85 16.08 -7.41
C ALA A 238 -12.68 16.47 -8.88
N ASP A 239 -11.50 16.25 -9.43
CA ASP A 239 -11.21 16.37 -10.84
C ASP A 239 -10.73 15.02 -11.38
N ARG A 240 -10.88 14.78 -12.70
CA ARG A 240 -10.41 13.53 -13.34
C ARG A 240 -8.93 13.25 -13.09
N VAL A 241 -8.14 14.30 -12.94
CA VAL A 241 -6.68 14.22 -12.80
C VAL A 241 -6.25 14.27 -11.33
N PHE A 242 -6.95 15.05 -10.49
CA PHE A 242 -6.57 15.32 -9.12
C PHE A 242 -7.66 14.87 -8.15
N PRO A 243 -7.36 13.92 -7.23
CA PRO A 243 -8.30 13.54 -6.18
C PRO A 243 -8.52 14.71 -5.21
N PRO A 244 -9.66 14.72 -4.50
CA PRO A 244 -9.93 15.72 -3.47
C PRO A 244 -8.89 15.64 -2.35
N VAL A 245 -8.50 16.81 -1.85
CA VAL A 245 -7.64 16.95 -0.66
C VAL A 245 -8.53 17.47 0.46
N LEU A 246 -8.80 16.60 1.44
CA LEU A 246 -9.54 16.99 2.63
C LEU A 246 -8.56 17.40 3.71
N PRO A 247 -8.70 18.60 4.30
CA PRO A 247 -7.89 19.02 5.42
C PRO A 247 -8.07 18.08 6.62
N PHE A 248 -6.99 17.71 7.25
CA PHE A 248 -6.98 16.92 8.48
C PHE A 248 -7.50 17.75 9.67
N ALA A 249 -7.07 19.01 9.74
CA ALA A 249 -7.55 20.00 10.69
C ALA A 249 -7.42 21.41 10.10
N VAL A 250 -8.26 22.31 10.59
CA VAL A 250 -8.30 23.72 10.22
C VAL A 250 -8.10 24.53 11.49
N ALA A 251 -7.03 25.31 11.54
CA ALA A 251 -6.81 26.30 12.59
C ALA A 251 -7.08 27.69 12.02
N PHE A 252 -7.84 28.50 12.74
CA PHE A 252 -8.05 29.87 12.36
C PHE A 252 -8.18 30.77 13.60
N ARG A 253 -7.85 32.03 13.41
CA ARG A 253 -8.01 33.11 14.43
C ARG A 253 -8.25 34.42 13.75
N THR A 254 -8.87 35.33 14.50
CA THR A 254 -8.98 36.73 14.12
C THR A 254 -8.07 37.57 15.00
N GLY A 255 -7.64 38.72 14.51
CA GLY A 255 -6.77 39.63 15.24
C GLY A 255 -6.41 40.88 14.45
N ALA A 256 -5.61 41.76 15.04
CA ALA A 256 -5.13 42.94 14.35
C ALA A 256 -4.21 42.55 13.18
N MET A 257 -4.59 42.93 11.98
CA MET A 257 -3.81 42.71 10.74
C MET A 257 -3.97 43.96 9.85
N ASP A 258 -2.91 44.27 9.14
CA ASP A 258 -3.01 45.24 8.05
C ASP A 258 -3.90 44.67 6.96
N SER A 259 -5.09 45.20 6.86
CA SER A 259 -6.11 44.74 5.91
C SER A 259 -6.48 45.90 4.97
N ASP A 260 -6.42 45.63 3.67
CA ASP A 260 -6.95 46.51 2.65
C ASP A 260 -8.49 46.37 2.64
N SER A 261 -9.19 47.48 2.59
CA SER A 261 -10.66 47.49 2.48
C SER A 261 -11.18 46.80 1.24
N GLN A 262 -10.32 46.63 0.20
CA GLN A 262 -10.64 45.93 -1.03
C GLN A 262 -10.28 44.42 -0.95
N ALA A 263 -9.73 43.95 0.18
CA ALA A 263 -9.43 42.55 0.32
C ALA A 263 -10.70 41.68 0.45
N LEU A 264 -10.58 40.42 0.11
CA LEU A 264 -11.70 39.48 0.08
C LEU A 264 -12.39 39.30 1.43
N TRP A 265 -11.61 39.29 2.52
CA TRP A 265 -12.19 39.07 3.83
C TRP A 265 -13.05 40.22 4.33
N PRO A 266 -12.61 41.49 4.33
CA PRO A 266 -13.46 42.61 4.70
C PRO A 266 -14.72 42.72 3.84
N GLN A 267 -14.61 42.50 2.54
CA GLN A 267 -15.76 42.49 1.62
C GLN A 267 -16.75 41.38 1.98
N TRP A 268 -16.26 40.14 2.22
CA TRP A 268 -17.08 39.01 2.63
C TRP A 268 -17.82 39.32 3.94
N LEU A 269 -17.10 39.80 4.95
CA LEU A 269 -17.66 40.11 6.26
C LEU A 269 -18.74 41.16 6.14
N TYR A 270 -18.47 42.24 5.38
CA TYR A 270 -19.45 43.30 5.16
C TYR A 270 -20.71 42.80 4.44
N GLN A 271 -20.55 41.99 3.43
CA GLN A 271 -21.68 41.41 2.69
C GLN A 271 -22.55 40.48 3.54
N CYS A 272 -21.96 39.73 4.45
CA CYS A 272 -22.68 38.76 5.26
C CYS A 272 -23.26 39.35 6.54
N THR A 273 -22.58 40.34 7.13
CA THR A 273 -22.92 40.85 8.48
C THR A 273 -23.16 42.36 8.55
N CYS A 274 -22.87 43.10 7.50
CA CYS A 274 -22.80 44.56 7.48
C CYS A 274 -21.80 45.15 8.47
N LEU A 275 -20.90 44.39 9.05
CA LEU A 275 -19.85 44.85 9.94
C LEU A 275 -18.68 45.42 9.15
N GLN A 276 -18.23 46.60 9.51
CA GLN A 276 -16.98 47.18 9.04
C GLN A 276 -15.93 47.04 10.13
N LEU A 277 -14.80 46.47 9.77
CA LEU A 277 -13.65 46.37 10.67
C LEU A 277 -13.01 47.73 10.80
N SER A 278 -13.04 48.31 12.00
CA SER A 278 -12.23 49.51 12.29
C SER A 278 -10.78 49.05 12.47
N VAL A 279 -9.85 49.71 11.77
CA VAL A 279 -8.42 49.52 12.02
C VAL A 279 -8.12 49.98 13.43
N SER A 280 -7.96 49.06 14.37
CA SER A 280 -7.54 49.36 15.71
C SER A 280 -6.02 49.55 15.70
N GLU A 281 -5.54 50.77 15.91
CA GLU A 281 -4.13 51.07 16.17
C GLU A 281 -3.68 50.58 17.57
N GLY A 282 -4.16 49.44 18.00
CA GLY A 282 -3.77 48.81 19.26
C GLY A 282 -2.44 48.05 19.08
N SER A 283 -1.48 48.38 19.94
CA SER A 283 -0.23 47.63 20.10
C SER A 283 -0.54 46.17 20.40
N ALA A 284 -0.63 45.35 19.34
CA ALA A 284 -0.89 43.95 19.49
C ALA A 284 0.37 43.32 20.10
N VAL A 285 0.24 42.73 21.27
CA VAL A 285 1.19 41.75 21.78
C VAL A 285 1.32 40.68 20.69
N PRO A 286 2.55 40.33 20.26
CA PRO A 286 2.72 39.32 19.21
C PRO A 286 2.23 37.97 19.71
N ALA A 287 0.97 37.72 19.46
CA ALA A 287 0.36 36.43 19.75
C ALA A 287 1.04 35.34 18.94
N SER A 288 1.10 34.13 19.49
CA SER A 288 1.70 32.96 18.80
C SER A 288 1.23 32.88 17.36
N LEU A 289 2.16 32.95 16.42
CA LEU A 289 1.88 32.95 14.99
C LEU A 289 1.55 31.52 14.50
N PHE A 290 1.99 30.52 15.24
CA PHE A 290 1.74 29.11 14.94
C PHE A 290 0.63 28.55 15.85
N ALA A 291 -0.19 27.70 15.26
CA ALA A 291 -1.14 26.89 16.00
C ALA A 291 -0.41 25.62 16.53
N ASP A 292 0.46 25.78 17.51
CA ASP A 292 1.24 24.66 18.09
C ASP A 292 0.37 23.47 18.55
N PRO A 293 -0.86 23.65 19.05
CA PRO A 293 -1.74 22.53 19.36
C PRO A 293 -2.02 21.58 18.18
N LEU A 294 -1.84 22.03 16.93
CA LEU A 294 -1.96 21.17 15.75
C LEU A 294 -0.89 20.07 15.72
N LEU A 295 0.32 20.32 16.24
CA LEU A 295 1.39 19.32 16.28
C LEU A 295 1.02 18.11 17.15
N ALA A 296 0.40 18.37 18.30
CA ALA A 296 -0.09 17.31 19.18
C ALA A 296 -1.13 16.42 18.50
N LEU A 297 -2.00 17.01 17.66
CA LEU A 297 -3.00 16.27 16.90
C LEU A 297 -2.41 15.40 15.80
N LEU A 298 -1.25 15.78 15.25
CA LEU A 298 -0.57 15.05 14.20
C LEU A 298 0.22 13.85 14.72
N THR A 299 0.70 13.88 15.94
CA THR A 299 1.60 12.85 16.50
C THR A 299 1.11 11.40 16.27
N PRO A 300 -0.19 11.04 16.45
CA PRO A 300 -0.67 9.68 16.20
C PRO A 300 -0.64 9.26 14.72
N TYR A 301 -0.60 10.22 13.79
CA TYR A 301 -0.71 10.00 12.34
C TYR A 301 0.63 10.08 11.61
N THR A 302 1.67 10.49 12.29
CA THR A 302 3.02 10.69 11.75
C THR A 302 4.01 9.61 12.22
N ALA A 303 3.50 8.44 12.58
CA ALA A 303 4.36 7.32 12.92
C ALA A 303 5.10 6.78 11.68
N PRO A 304 6.36 6.36 11.81
CA PRO A 304 7.09 5.75 10.71
C PRO A 304 6.33 4.53 10.22
N MET A 305 5.87 4.57 8.96
CA MET A 305 5.19 3.43 8.37
C MET A 305 6.16 2.27 8.18
N PRO A 306 5.92 1.10 8.80
CA PRO A 306 6.71 -0.08 8.53
C PRO A 306 6.48 -0.52 7.08
N GLY A 307 7.55 -0.55 6.30
CA GLY A 307 7.66 -1.26 5.04
C GLY A 307 6.68 -0.83 3.94
N GLY A 308 7.16 0.01 3.05
CA GLY A 308 6.40 0.50 1.90
C GLY A 308 5.79 -0.63 1.04
N LYS A 309 4.89 -0.24 0.13
CA LYS A 309 4.17 -1.07 -0.86
C LYS A 309 5.09 -2.04 -1.64
N THR A 310 6.39 -1.75 -1.73
CA THR A 310 7.44 -2.62 -2.30
C THR A 310 7.59 -3.92 -1.54
N GLY A 311 7.56 -3.92 -0.21
CA GLY A 311 7.62 -5.15 0.60
C GLY A 311 6.42 -6.07 0.36
N ARG A 312 5.20 -5.52 0.34
CA ARG A 312 3.98 -6.32 0.04
C ARG A 312 3.98 -6.89 -1.38
N ARG A 313 4.50 -6.15 -2.36
CA ARG A 313 4.61 -6.66 -3.75
C ARG A 313 5.67 -7.75 -3.85
N ALA A 314 6.80 -7.61 -3.17
CA ALA A 314 7.85 -8.62 -3.12
C ALA A 314 7.35 -9.92 -2.44
N THR A 315 6.67 -9.83 -1.30
CA THR A 315 6.08 -11.00 -0.63
C THR A 315 5.00 -11.67 -1.46
N ALA A 316 4.14 -10.91 -2.15
CA ALA A 316 3.13 -11.46 -3.06
C ALA A 316 3.79 -12.22 -4.24
N LEU A 317 4.86 -11.66 -4.83
CA LEU A 317 5.60 -12.31 -5.92
C LEU A 317 6.26 -13.60 -5.45
N LEU A 318 6.90 -13.60 -4.28
CA LEU A 318 7.50 -14.81 -3.68
C LEU A 318 6.44 -15.88 -3.42
N LEU A 319 5.26 -15.50 -2.91
CA LEU A 319 4.15 -16.42 -2.71
C LEU A 319 3.67 -17.02 -4.05
N CYS A 320 3.51 -16.18 -5.08
CA CYS A 320 3.17 -16.65 -6.42
C CYS A 320 4.21 -17.62 -6.99
N CYS A 321 5.51 -17.37 -6.80
CA CYS A 321 6.59 -18.28 -7.20
C CYS A 321 6.49 -19.61 -6.46
N ALA A 322 6.24 -19.60 -5.15
CA ALA A 322 6.09 -20.82 -4.36
C ALA A 322 4.87 -21.64 -4.79
N LEU A 323 3.72 -21.00 -5.03
CA LEU A 323 2.52 -21.66 -5.53
C LEU A 323 2.73 -22.25 -6.94
N ALA A 324 3.42 -21.51 -7.82
CA ALA A 324 3.77 -21.98 -9.15
C ALA A 324 4.71 -23.21 -9.08
N ALA A 325 5.73 -23.18 -8.21
CA ALA A 325 6.63 -24.32 -7.99
C ALA A 325 5.86 -25.57 -7.52
N LEU A 326 4.92 -25.41 -6.57
CA LEU A 326 4.05 -26.50 -6.13
C LEU A 326 3.18 -27.03 -7.28
N ALA A 327 2.54 -26.16 -8.05
CA ALA A 327 1.70 -26.56 -9.18
C ALA A 327 2.50 -27.34 -10.23
N PHE A 328 3.71 -26.88 -10.58
CA PHE A 328 4.60 -27.60 -11.49
C PHE A 328 5.07 -28.95 -10.92
N SER A 329 5.37 -29.02 -9.63
CA SER A 329 5.73 -30.28 -8.97
C SER A 329 4.58 -31.28 -9.00
N VAL A 330 3.34 -30.86 -8.70
CA VAL A 330 2.14 -31.70 -8.81
C VAL A 330 1.95 -32.20 -10.23
N ALA A 331 2.01 -31.30 -11.23
CA ALA A 331 1.83 -31.68 -12.64
C ALA A 331 2.90 -32.67 -13.12
N ASN A 332 4.16 -32.47 -12.72
CA ASN A 332 5.25 -33.39 -13.09
C ASN A 332 5.08 -34.78 -12.42
N ASN A 333 4.71 -34.81 -11.14
CA ASN A 333 4.44 -36.09 -10.45
C ASN A 333 3.24 -36.83 -11.06
N GLN A 334 2.16 -36.13 -11.40
CA GLN A 334 1.00 -36.70 -12.07
C GLN A 334 1.42 -37.32 -13.45
N ARG A 335 2.21 -36.61 -14.25
CA ARG A 335 2.73 -37.13 -15.52
C ARG A 335 3.58 -38.37 -15.32
N LEU A 336 4.44 -38.38 -14.30
CA LEU A 336 5.26 -39.55 -13.98
C LEU A 336 4.38 -40.76 -13.61
N ILE A 337 3.38 -40.56 -12.76
CA ILE A 337 2.43 -41.61 -12.36
C ILE A 337 1.65 -42.11 -13.56
N GLN A 338 1.15 -41.24 -14.43
CA GLN A 338 0.42 -41.64 -15.66
C GLN A 338 1.29 -42.38 -16.64
N GLN A 339 2.55 -41.96 -16.82
CA GLN A 339 3.50 -42.64 -17.69
C GLN A 339 3.78 -44.08 -17.21
N ILE A 340 4.20 -44.22 -15.93
CA ILE A 340 4.53 -45.51 -15.36
C ILE A 340 3.28 -46.42 -15.26
N GLY A 341 2.13 -45.84 -14.89
CA GLY A 341 0.84 -46.53 -14.86
C GLY A 341 0.42 -47.02 -16.24
N GLY A 342 0.61 -46.21 -17.29
CA GLY A 342 0.35 -46.60 -18.67
C GLY A 342 1.26 -47.71 -19.15
N ASP A 343 2.55 -47.71 -18.80
CA ASP A 343 3.50 -48.74 -19.14
C ASP A 343 3.21 -50.06 -18.41
N LEU A 344 2.81 -49.98 -17.14
CA LEU A 344 2.37 -51.14 -16.36
C LEU A 344 1.05 -51.73 -16.91
N ALA A 345 0.09 -50.90 -17.26
CA ALA A 345 -1.18 -51.32 -17.86
C ALA A 345 -0.94 -52.03 -19.21
N ARG A 346 -0.04 -51.51 -20.07
CA ARG A 346 0.35 -52.18 -21.32
C ARG A 346 1.00 -53.54 -21.06
N TRP A 347 1.86 -53.61 -20.06
CA TRP A 347 2.47 -54.89 -19.64
C TRP A 347 1.41 -55.95 -19.28
N HIS A 348 0.40 -55.57 -18.52
CA HIS A 348 -0.66 -56.48 -18.11
C HIS A 348 -1.62 -56.85 -19.25
N ALA A 349 -1.82 -55.95 -20.22
CA ALA A 349 -2.68 -56.21 -21.38
C ALA A 349 -2.11 -57.22 -22.39
N ILE A 350 -0.77 -57.46 -22.40
CA ILE A 350 -0.14 -58.40 -23.35
C ILE A 350 -0.25 -59.82 -22.81
N PRO A 351 -0.91 -60.75 -23.55
CA PRO A 351 -1.03 -62.17 -23.15
C PRO A 351 0.32 -62.85 -23.03
N MET A 352 0.44 -63.86 -22.16
CA MET A 352 1.69 -64.59 -21.90
C MET A 352 2.25 -65.34 -23.18
N GLY A 353 1.38 -65.65 -24.13
CA GLY A 353 1.80 -66.32 -25.38
C GLY A 353 2.57 -65.45 -26.37
N HIS A 354 2.51 -64.08 -26.21
CA HIS A 354 3.24 -63.20 -27.13
C HIS A 354 4.60 -62.78 -26.53
N THR A 355 5.63 -63.65 -26.77
CA THR A 355 6.96 -63.50 -26.15
C THR A 355 7.69 -62.20 -26.53
N ALA A 356 7.72 -61.86 -27.84
CA ALA A 356 8.44 -60.66 -28.30
C ALA A 356 7.90 -59.37 -27.81
N PRO A 357 6.58 -58.99 -27.92
CA PRO A 357 6.04 -57.76 -27.38
C PRO A 357 6.09 -57.71 -25.83
N LYS A 358 5.97 -58.86 -25.17
CA LYS A 358 6.11 -58.97 -23.71
C LYS A 358 7.52 -58.64 -23.24
N ALA A 359 8.55 -59.19 -23.92
CA ALA A 359 9.96 -58.89 -23.64
C ALA A 359 10.28 -57.39 -23.83
N GLN A 360 9.73 -56.81 -24.89
CA GLN A 360 9.90 -55.38 -25.16
C GLN A 360 9.27 -54.50 -24.05
N SER A 361 8.04 -54.80 -23.63
CA SER A 361 7.41 -54.06 -22.51
C SER A 361 8.14 -54.28 -21.19
N LEU A 362 8.70 -55.48 -20.92
CA LEU A 362 9.53 -55.72 -19.74
C LEU A 362 10.80 -54.86 -19.74
N SER A 363 11.42 -54.63 -20.91
CA SER A 363 12.60 -53.78 -21.01
C SER A 363 12.29 -52.32 -20.64
N VAL A 364 11.08 -51.84 -20.98
CA VAL A 364 10.58 -50.48 -20.58
C VAL A 364 10.41 -50.42 -19.08
N LEU A 365 9.71 -51.41 -18.46
CA LEU A 365 9.52 -51.42 -16.99
C LEU A 365 10.84 -51.50 -16.24
N LYS A 366 11.82 -52.32 -16.69
CA LYS A 366 13.17 -52.37 -16.11
C LYS A 366 13.90 -51.03 -16.19
N ARG A 367 13.81 -50.34 -17.33
CA ARG A 367 14.39 -48.99 -17.48
C ARG A 367 13.78 -47.99 -16.50
N ASP A 368 12.46 -47.99 -16.34
CA ASP A 368 11.77 -47.10 -15.46
C ASP A 368 12.07 -47.41 -13.96
N ALA A 369 12.18 -48.71 -13.62
CA ALA A 369 12.62 -49.15 -12.30
C ALA A 369 14.04 -48.66 -11.95
N LEU A 370 15.00 -48.82 -12.89
CA LEU A 370 16.38 -48.33 -12.73
C LEU A 370 16.45 -46.82 -12.62
N LEU A 371 15.59 -46.08 -13.31
CA LEU A 371 15.50 -44.62 -13.19
C LEU A 371 15.02 -44.20 -11.80
N LEU A 372 13.97 -44.85 -11.29
CA LEU A 372 13.46 -44.56 -9.94
C LEU A 372 14.46 -44.96 -8.85
N GLU A 373 15.17 -46.12 -9.01
CA GLU A 373 16.22 -46.55 -8.10
C GLU A 373 17.39 -45.55 -8.06
N ARG A 374 17.80 -45.02 -9.22
CA ARG A 374 18.81 -43.96 -9.29
C ARG A 374 18.37 -42.73 -8.51
N TRP A 375 17.10 -42.30 -8.67
CA TRP A 375 16.57 -41.15 -7.92
C TRP A 375 16.46 -41.44 -6.42
N GLN A 376 16.19 -42.68 -6.02
CA GLN A 376 16.19 -43.07 -4.61
C GLN A 376 17.59 -43.01 -3.99
N ARG A 377 18.65 -43.34 -4.74
CA ARG A 377 20.05 -43.31 -4.26
C ARG A 377 20.67 -41.92 -4.34
N GLN A 378 20.36 -41.10 -5.36
CA GLN A 378 20.99 -39.83 -5.64
C GLN A 378 20.12 -38.62 -5.22
N GLY A 379 18.90 -38.86 -4.76
CA GLY A 379 17.87 -37.87 -4.53
C GLY A 379 17.04 -37.60 -5.79
N GLU A 380 15.77 -37.27 -5.57
CA GLU A 380 14.85 -36.89 -6.64
C GLU A 380 15.22 -35.56 -7.26
N PRO A 381 15.03 -35.37 -8.58
CA PRO A 381 15.18 -34.06 -9.22
C PRO A 381 14.21 -33.06 -8.61
N GLN A 382 14.65 -31.82 -8.39
CA GLN A 382 13.86 -30.76 -7.71
C GLN A 382 12.46 -30.53 -8.29
N ARG A 383 12.28 -30.77 -9.61
CA ARG A 383 11.01 -30.69 -10.32
C ARG A 383 9.92 -31.66 -9.83
N TYR A 384 10.31 -32.75 -9.15
CA TYR A 384 9.41 -33.75 -8.57
C TYR A 384 9.34 -33.66 -7.05
N GLY A 385 10.25 -32.89 -6.41
CA GLY A 385 10.41 -32.72 -4.98
C GLY A 385 9.25 -31.98 -4.30
N LEU A 386 9.55 -31.13 -3.36
CA LEU A 386 8.60 -30.40 -2.52
C LEU A 386 7.65 -31.31 -1.69
N GLY A 387 8.12 -32.52 -1.34
CA GLY A 387 7.37 -33.48 -0.53
C GLY A 387 6.22 -34.20 -1.25
N LEU A 388 6.08 -34.03 -2.57
CA LEU A 388 5.02 -34.64 -3.37
C LEU A 388 5.49 -35.88 -4.14
N TYR A 389 6.77 -36.26 -4.03
CA TYR A 389 7.36 -37.37 -4.76
C TYR A 389 6.86 -38.73 -4.24
N THR A 390 6.28 -39.53 -5.12
CA THR A 390 5.73 -40.85 -4.80
C THR A 390 6.55 -41.99 -5.41
N GLY A 391 7.78 -41.74 -5.82
CA GLY A 391 8.62 -42.66 -6.56
C GLY A 391 8.91 -43.97 -5.85
N GLN A 392 8.98 -44.02 -4.53
CA GLN A 392 9.19 -45.23 -3.76
C GLN A 392 8.03 -46.22 -3.92
N ARG A 393 6.79 -45.73 -3.92
CA ARG A 393 5.59 -46.58 -4.15
C ARG A 393 5.54 -47.10 -5.59
N LEU A 394 5.88 -46.23 -6.56
CA LEU A 394 5.95 -46.63 -7.99
C LEU A 394 7.02 -47.64 -8.23
N TRP A 395 8.19 -47.51 -7.60
CA TRP A 395 9.29 -48.47 -7.69
C TRP A 395 8.88 -49.85 -7.16
N LEU A 396 8.22 -49.93 -5.99
CA LEU A 396 7.71 -51.18 -5.45
C LEU A 396 6.72 -51.89 -6.40
N ALA A 397 5.78 -51.11 -6.98
CA ALA A 397 4.83 -51.66 -7.96
C ALA A 397 5.52 -52.22 -9.22
N LEU A 398 6.55 -51.54 -9.72
CA LEU A 398 7.35 -52.01 -10.87
C LEU A 398 8.14 -53.26 -10.50
N GLN A 399 8.76 -53.34 -9.34
CA GLN A 399 9.49 -54.53 -8.87
C GLN A 399 8.55 -55.73 -8.76
N GLN A 400 7.38 -55.58 -8.16
CA GLN A 400 6.39 -56.66 -8.09
C GLN A 400 5.98 -57.18 -9.49
N ALA A 401 5.82 -56.31 -10.47
CA ALA A 401 5.47 -56.65 -11.83
C ALA A 401 6.64 -57.36 -12.54
N ILE A 402 7.89 -56.98 -12.31
CA ILE A 402 9.09 -57.57 -12.89
C ILE A 402 9.38 -58.93 -12.28
N ASP A 403 9.31 -59.06 -10.94
CA ASP A 403 9.60 -60.31 -10.21
C ASP A 403 8.54 -61.38 -10.44
N GLY A 404 7.28 -60.98 -10.68
CA GLY A 404 6.18 -61.89 -11.03
C GLY A 404 6.27 -62.47 -12.47
N TYR A 405 7.24 -62.06 -13.31
CA TYR A 405 7.42 -62.58 -14.66
C TYR A 405 8.28 -63.82 -14.68
N VAL A 406 7.64 -64.98 -14.95
CA VAL A 406 8.32 -66.24 -15.21
C VAL A 406 8.41 -66.45 -16.73
N PRO A 407 9.63 -66.47 -17.32
CA PRO A 407 9.77 -66.71 -18.77
C PRO A 407 9.27 -68.13 -19.17
N PRO A 408 8.63 -68.29 -20.33
CA PRO A 408 7.99 -69.51 -20.74
C PRO A 408 8.96 -70.75 -20.92
N SER A 409 10.25 -70.53 -20.80
CA SER A 409 11.31 -71.61 -20.94
C SER A 409 11.81 -72.11 -19.57
N ALA A 410 11.27 -71.65 -18.44
CA ALA A 410 11.67 -72.21 -17.15
C ALA A 410 10.79 -73.42 -16.77
N PRO A 411 11.36 -74.51 -16.23
CA PRO A 411 10.59 -75.66 -15.78
C PRO A 411 9.64 -75.25 -14.67
N THR A 412 8.42 -75.72 -14.76
CA THR A 412 7.26 -75.43 -13.94
C THR A 412 7.58 -75.54 -12.44
N SER A 413 7.76 -74.41 -11.79
CA SER A 413 7.64 -74.26 -10.34
C SER A 413 6.18 -73.92 -9.99
N PRO A 414 5.63 -74.39 -8.88
CA PRO A 414 4.21 -74.33 -8.59
C PRO A 414 3.63 -72.93 -8.75
N ALA A 415 2.44 -72.87 -9.27
CA ALA A 415 1.70 -71.67 -9.65
C ALA A 415 1.87 -70.49 -8.67
N PRO A 416 2.34 -69.33 -9.14
CA PRO A 416 2.34 -68.16 -8.31
C PRO A 416 0.89 -67.85 -7.93
N GLN A 417 0.66 -67.74 -6.63
CA GLN A 417 -0.59 -67.22 -6.09
C GLN A 417 -0.90 -65.94 -6.84
N THR A 418 -2.08 -65.84 -7.39
CA THR A 418 -2.62 -64.66 -8.03
C THR A 418 -2.54 -63.50 -7.01
N ILE A 419 -1.44 -62.75 -7.07
CA ILE A 419 -1.35 -61.47 -6.41
C ILE A 419 -2.34 -60.61 -7.13
N ARG A 420 -3.54 -60.52 -6.57
CA ARG A 420 -4.60 -59.61 -6.99
C ARG A 420 -4.01 -58.21 -6.98
N LEU A 421 -4.07 -57.56 -8.09
CA LEU A 421 -3.53 -56.26 -8.39
C LEU A 421 -4.19 -55.14 -7.60
N ASP A 422 -3.89 -55.11 -6.33
CA ASP A 422 -4.14 -53.85 -5.57
C ASP A 422 -3.22 -52.71 -6.00
N ALA A 423 -2.17 -53.02 -6.78
CA ALA A 423 -1.29 -52.02 -7.38
C ALA A 423 -1.99 -51.13 -8.44
N LEU A 424 -3.04 -51.65 -9.14
CA LEU A 424 -3.83 -50.80 -10.06
C LEU A 424 -4.74 -49.82 -9.33
N SER A 425 -5.11 -50.09 -8.08
CA SER A 425 -5.86 -49.13 -7.27
C SER A 425 -5.05 -47.90 -6.91
N LEU A 426 -3.70 -48.00 -6.97
CA LEU A 426 -2.81 -46.83 -6.81
C LEU A 426 -2.91 -45.85 -7.98
N PHE A 427 -3.41 -46.28 -9.12
CA PHE A 427 -3.53 -45.45 -10.32
C PHE A 427 -4.98 -45.07 -10.63
N ASP A 428 -5.93 -45.44 -9.77
CA ASP A 428 -7.31 -45.00 -9.90
C ASP A 428 -7.35 -43.49 -9.65
N THR A 429 -7.53 -42.78 -10.75
CA THR A 429 -7.60 -41.31 -10.80
C THR A 429 -8.70 -40.70 -9.91
N GLY A 430 -9.64 -41.53 -9.41
CA GLY A 430 -10.70 -41.13 -8.49
C GLY A 430 -10.21 -40.75 -7.09
N GLN A 431 -9.06 -41.30 -6.63
CA GLN A 431 -8.57 -41.04 -5.27
C GLN A 431 -7.75 -39.75 -5.12
N TRP A 432 -7.31 -39.15 -6.23
CA TRP A 432 -6.49 -37.93 -6.20
C TRP A 432 -7.29 -36.65 -6.37
N ARG A 433 -8.61 -36.72 -6.43
CA ARG A 433 -9.40 -35.52 -6.17
C ARG A 433 -9.18 -35.14 -4.71
N LEU A 434 -8.47 -34.06 -4.51
CA LEU A 434 -8.51 -33.30 -3.28
C LEU A 434 -9.98 -33.27 -2.82
N LYS A 435 -10.25 -33.72 -1.62
CA LYS A 435 -11.53 -33.54 -0.93
C LYS A 435 -11.75 -32.04 -0.73
N SER A 436 -12.01 -31.32 -1.79
CA SER A 436 -12.56 -29.98 -1.75
C SER A 436 -14.07 -30.14 -1.80
N GLY A 437 -14.67 -30.05 -0.66
CA GLY A 437 -16.13 -30.00 -0.54
C GLY A 437 -16.71 -31.22 0.18
N SER A 438 -16.94 -31.05 1.47
CA SER A 438 -17.94 -31.85 2.17
C SER A 438 -19.26 -31.75 1.40
N PRO A 439 -19.97 -32.86 1.16
CA PRO A 439 -21.29 -32.78 0.58
C PRO A 439 -22.17 -32.04 1.58
N LEU A 440 -22.64 -30.87 1.21
CA LEU A 440 -23.77 -30.22 1.85
C LEU A 440 -24.93 -31.23 1.85
N GLN A 441 -25.26 -31.75 3.02
CA GLN A 441 -26.45 -32.47 3.27
C GLN A 441 -27.63 -31.64 2.74
N GLN A 442 -28.23 -32.11 1.65
CA GLN A 442 -29.51 -31.64 1.19
C GLN A 442 -30.56 -32.03 2.23
N THR A 443 -30.90 -31.12 3.10
CA THR A 443 -32.13 -31.16 3.85
C THR A 443 -33.31 -30.89 2.90
N PRO A 444 -34.43 -31.66 2.98
CA PRO A 444 -35.53 -31.51 2.05
C PRO A 444 -36.23 -30.15 2.24
N ARG A 445 -36.35 -29.43 1.15
CA ARG A 445 -37.17 -28.21 1.05
C ARG A 445 -38.62 -28.51 1.42
N THR A 446 -39.02 -28.14 2.60
CA THR A 446 -40.43 -27.92 2.93
C THR A 446 -40.88 -26.63 2.24
N ARG A 447 -41.82 -26.84 1.36
CA ARG A 447 -42.58 -25.87 0.58
C ARG A 447 -43.43 -25.01 1.55
N CYS A 448 -42.98 -23.81 1.87
CA CYS A 448 -43.84 -22.82 2.51
C CYS A 448 -44.46 -21.91 1.44
N ARG A 449 -45.77 -21.96 1.47
CA ARG A 449 -46.81 -21.26 0.70
C ARG A 449 -46.64 -19.74 0.85
N GLN A 450 -46.64 -19.05 -0.27
CA GLN A 450 -46.81 -17.59 -0.33
C GLN A 450 -48.16 -17.20 0.26
N THR A 451 -48.16 -16.29 1.20
CA THR A 451 -49.25 -15.39 1.48
C THR A 451 -48.71 -13.98 1.57
N SER A 452 -49.19 -13.18 0.64
CA SER A 452 -48.99 -11.73 0.59
C SER A 452 -49.80 -11.05 1.71
N PRO A 453 -49.31 -9.95 2.27
CA PRO A 453 -50.24 -8.90 2.72
C PRO A 453 -49.89 -7.53 2.16
N ALA A 454 -50.83 -6.99 1.50
CA ALA A 454 -51.54 -5.71 1.68
C ALA A 454 -50.73 -4.48 2.14
N ARG A 455 -50.76 -3.52 1.23
CA ARG A 455 -50.60 -2.07 1.42
C ARG A 455 -51.15 -1.55 2.76
N ALA A 456 -50.36 -0.79 3.47
CA ALA A 456 -50.85 0.25 4.35
C ALA A 456 -50.18 1.60 3.95
N ARG A 457 -51.01 2.48 3.38
CA ARG A 457 -50.78 3.92 3.28
C ARG A 457 -50.89 4.49 4.68
N CYS A 458 -49.93 5.34 5.07
CA CYS A 458 -50.22 6.37 6.05
C CYS A 458 -49.85 7.73 5.43
N SER A 459 -50.88 8.52 5.33
CA SER A 459 -50.95 9.91 4.92
C SER A 459 -50.28 10.84 5.95
N ALA A 460 -49.78 11.92 5.46
CA ALA A 460 -49.29 13.10 6.16
C ALA A 460 -50.40 13.78 6.99
N SER A 461 -50.00 14.40 8.05
CA SER A 461 -50.40 15.76 8.47
C SER A 461 -49.84 16.08 9.86
N GLY A 462 -49.24 17.25 9.97
CA GLY A 462 -48.85 17.84 11.24
C GLY A 462 -47.49 18.55 11.12
#